data_37b61dbc7079597a54d24ef67ebb1fb2
#
_entry.id   37b61dbc7079597a54d24ef67ebb1fb2
#
_cell.length_a   1.000
_cell.length_b   1.000
_cell.length_c   1.000
_cell.angle_alpha   90.00
_cell.angle_beta   90.00
_cell.angle_gamma   90.00
#
_symmetry.space_group_name_H-M   'P 1'
#
loop_
_entity.id
_entity.type
_entity.pdbx_description
1 polymer ?
#
loop_
_entity_poly.entity_id
_entity_poly.type
_entity_poly.pdbx_seq_one_letter_code
_entity_poly.pdbx_strand_id
1 'polypeptide(L)'
;MVSPSAKEVDMPIDGGYVGMVDREVFDEWLRARAERSGATRARGTFLRIDRDAEGDAIVQFEDKDTHQPVKVRTRMVLGADGARSEVARQAIEGGREVPFVYAYHEILRTPATAPAKYDGSRCDVYYQGELSPDFYAWIFPHGDTISAGAGTAHKGFSIRNAVGALRRSAGLGGAEVIRREGAPIPLKPLRRWDNGRDVLLCGDAAGVVAPASGEGIYYAMACGRMSARALDRCLRTGNAHALRAARREFMSAHGRVFWVLGLLQRFWYTNDKRRERFVKMCRDPDVQRLTWESYMHKRLVRRQPMAHVRIFFKDLAHLLGLAPT
;
A
#
# COMPACT_ATOMS: atom_id res chain seq x y z
N MET A 1 -18.04 1.97 -5.84
CA MET A 1 -17.84 0.69 -5.14
C MET A 1 -18.86 -0.31 -5.64
N VAL A 2 -18.47 -1.54 -5.94
CA VAL A 2 -19.34 -2.58 -6.49
C VAL A 2 -19.46 -3.74 -5.48
N SER A 3 -20.70 -4.09 -5.12
CA SER A 3 -20.99 -5.14 -4.14
C SER A 3 -20.99 -6.54 -4.76
N PRO A 4 -21.05 -7.62 -3.95
CA PRO A 4 -21.20 -8.99 -4.45
C PRO A 4 -22.44 -9.19 -5.33
N SER A 5 -23.55 -8.51 -5.05
CA SER A 5 -24.77 -8.54 -5.86
C SER A 5 -24.74 -7.56 -7.05
N ALA A 6 -23.56 -7.07 -7.42
CA ALA A 6 -23.33 -6.08 -8.48
C ALA A 6 -24.08 -4.74 -8.29
N LYS A 7 -24.46 -4.40 -7.05
CA LYS A 7 -24.99 -3.07 -6.74
C LYS A 7 -23.84 -2.07 -6.67
N GLU A 8 -24.03 -0.94 -7.32
CA GLU A 8 -23.05 0.14 -7.34
C GLU A 8 -23.40 1.21 -6.29
N VAL A 9 -22.36 1.77 -5.68
CA VAL A 9 -22.43 2.90 -4.75
C VAL A 9 -21.37 3.90 -5.14
N ASP A 10 -21.80 5.07 -5.56
CA ASP A 10 -20.89 6.18 -5.82
C ASP A 10 -20.46 6.83 -4.51
N MET A 11 -19.17 7.15 -4.45
CA MET A 11 -18.57 7.89 -3.35
C MET A 11 -17.93 9.16 -3.91
N PRO A 12 -18.71 10.23 -4.15
CA PRO A 12 -18.21 11.45 -4.73
C PRO A 12 -17.18 12.11 -3.81
N ILE A 13 -16.19 12.75 -4.42
CA ILE A 13 -15.18 13.54 -3.71
C ILE A 13 -15.53 15.01 -3.88
N ASP A 14 -16.10 15.60 -2.85
CA ASP A 14 -16.44 17.01 -2.85
C ASP A 14 -15.20 17.86 -2.59
N GLY A 15 -14.90 18.78 -3.52
CA GLY A 15 -13.80 19.74 -3.38
C GLY A 15 -12.39 19.15 -3.47
N GLY A 16 -12.25 17.97 -4.08
CA GLY A 16 -10.95 17.31 -4.24
C GLY A 16 -10.90 16.31 -5.39
N TYR A 17 -9.76 15.66 -5.54
CA TYR A 17 -9.56 14.59 -6.52
C TYR A 17 -8.52 13.58 -6.02
N VAL A 18 -8.52 12.39 -6.59
CA VAL A 18 -7.43 11.42 -6.43
C VAL A 18 -6.46 11.59 -7.58
N GLY A 19 -5.26 12.09 -7.27
CA GLY A 19 -4.17 12.20 -8.25
C GLY A 19 -3.60 10.81 -8.57
N MET A 20 -3.58 10.48 -9.85
CA MET A 20 -2.96 9.25 -10.35
C MET A 20 -1.54 9.55 -10.83
N VAL A 21 -0.63 8.61 -10.63
CA VAL A 21 0.75 8.73 -11.11
C VAL A 21 1.16 7.47 -11.86
N ASP A 22 1.90 7.65 -12.95
CA ASP A 22 2.64 6.54 -13.55
C ASP A 22 3.89 6.30 -12.71
N ARG A 23 3.96 5.12 -12.07
CA ARG A 23 5.04 4.74 -11.17
C ARG A 23 6.39 4.65 -11.87
N GLU A 24 6.40 4.26 -13.13
CA GLU A 24 7.64 4.21 -13.92
C GLU A 24 8.27 5.60 -14.07
N VAL A 25 7.44 6.61 -14.33
CA VAL A 25 7.88 8.01 -14.46
C VAL A 25 8.14 8.64 -13.09
N PHE A 26 7.24 8.45 -12.14
CA PHE A 26 7.31 9.07 -10.82
C PHE A 26 8.49 8.56 -9.99
N ASP A 27 8.71 7.25 -9.96
CA ASP A 27 9.81 6.65 -9.22
C ASP A 27 11.16 7.08 -9.81
N GLU A 28 11.27 7.18 -11.14
CA GLU A 28 12.47 7.66 -11.80
C GLU A 28 12.72 9.14 -11.53
N TRP A 29 11.68 9.96 -11.54
CA TRP A 29 11.80 11.37 -11.17
C TRP A 29 12.33 11.55 -9.74
N LEU A 30 11.87 10.73 -8.78
CA LEU A 30 12.36 10.75 -7.39
C LEU A 30 13.84 10.34 -7.31
N ARG A 31 14.27 9.31 -8.06
CA ARG A 31 15.67 8.88 -8.11
C ARG A 31 16.58 9.98 -8.69
N ALA A 32 16.19 10.56 -9.81
CA ALA A 32 16.91 11.67 -10.43
C ALA A 32 16.98 12.90 -9.51
N ARG A 33 15.92 13.16 -8.73
CA ARG A 33 15.94 14.21 -7.72
C ARG A 33 16.94 13.91 -6.60
N ALA A 34 17.05 12.67 -6.14
CA ALA A 34 18.05 12.28 -5.15
C ALA A 34 19.48 12.48 -5.67
N GLU A 35 19.76 12.10 -6.92
CA GLU A 35 21.06 12.35 -7.57
C GLU A 35 21.40 13.84 -7.62
N ARG A 36 20.46 14.67 -8.09
CA ARG A 36 20.66 16.15 -8.10
C ARG A 36 20.90 16.74 -6.71
N SER A 37 20.46 16.01 -5.65
CA SER A 37 20.71 16.40 -4.26
C SER A 37 22.01 15.82 -3.68
N GLY A 38 22.87 15.20 -4.50
CA GLY A 38 24.19 14.70 -4.13
C GLY A 38 24.25 13.20 -3.81
N ALA A 39 23.18 12.43 -4.03
CA ALA A 39 23.25 10.98 -3.87
C ALA A 39 23.95 10.33 -5.09
N THR A 40 24.84 9.39 -4.84
CA THR A 40 25.40 8.53 -5.91
C THR A 40 24.44 7.39 -6.18
N ARG A 41 24.03 7.24 -7.44
CA ARG A 41 23.16 6.15 -7.88
C ARG A 41 23.99 4.95 -8.33
N ALA A 42 23.64 3.76 -7.84
CA ALA A 42 24.15 2.49 -8.32
C ALA A 42 22.99 1.58 -8.72
N ARG A 43 23.15 0.80 -9.78
CA ARG A 43 22.18 -0.19 -10.25
C ARG A 43 22.66 -1.57 -9.85
N GLY A 44 21.94 -2.23 -8.93
CA GLY A 44 22.39 -3.52 -8.45
C GLY A 44 21.29 -4.32 -7.76
N THR A 45 21.60 -5.59 -7.51
CA THR A 45 20.79 -6.47 -6.69
C THR A 45 21.45 -6.63 -5.33
N PHE A 46 20.79 -6.16 -4.26
CA PHE A 46 21.30 -6.32 -2.90
C PHE A 46 21.48 -7.81 -2.57
N LEU A 47 22.62 -8.15 -1.97
CA LEU A 47 22.94 -9.51 -1.55
C LEU A 47 22.93 -9.67 -0.03
N ARG A 48 23.78 -8.90 0.68
CA ARG A 48 23.89 -9.01 2.14
C ARG A 48 24.58 -7.82 2.78
N ILE A 49 24.49 -7.78 4.11
CA ILE A 49 25.27 -6.89 4.97
C ILE A 49 26.28 -7.72 5.74
N ASP A 50 27.55 -7.52 5.49
CA ASP A 50 28.67 -8.07 6.28
C ASP A 50 29.18 -7.02 7.27
N ARG A 51 30.20 -7.41 8.05
CA ARG A 51 30.91 -6.53 8.98
C ARG A 51 32.41 -6.60 8.72
N ASP A 52 33.08 -5.44 8.79
CA ASP A 52 34.54 -5.43 8.83
C ASP A 52 35.12 -5.71 10.23
N ALA A 53 36.41 -5.63 10.39
CA ALA A 53 37.11 -5.89 11.64
C ALA A 53 36.75 -4.86 12.72
N GLU A 54 36.44 -3.63 12.33
CA GLU A 54 35.98 -2.53 13.17
C GLU A 54 34.50 -2.62 13.51
N GLY A 55 33.79 -3.50 12.80
CA GLY A 55 32.38 -3.78 12.95
C GLY A 55 31.48 -2.86 12.12
N ASP A 56 32.00 -2.06 11.23
CA ASP A 56 31.22 -1.24 10.29
C ASP A 56 30.46 -2.09 9.28
N ALA A 57 29.33 -1.58 8.80
CA ALA A 57 28.53 -2.29 7.81
C ALA A 57 29.18 -2.27 6.43
N ILE A 58 29.31 -3.44 5.82
CA ILE A 58 29.71 -3.65 4.43
C ILE A 58 28.49 -4.15 3.66
N VAL A 59 27.88 -3.27 2.88
CA VAL A 59 26.79 -3.64 1.97
C VAL A 59 27.36 -4.29 0.74
N GLN A 60 26.91 -5.48 0.41
CA GLN A 60 27.24 -6.17 -0.82
C GLN A 60 26.06 -6.19 -1.78
N PHE A 61 26.31 -5.88 -3.05
CA PHE A 61 25.34 -6.01 -4.12
C PHE A 61 26.02 -6.48 -5.41
N GLU A 62 25.27 -7.14 -6.27
CA GLU A 62 25.70 -7.47 -7.62
C GLU A 62 25.34 -6.28 -8.53
N ASP A 63 26.33 -5.71 -9.17
CA ASP A 63 26.13 -4.64 -10.16
C ASP A 63 25.42 -5.20 -11.40
N LYS A 64 24.37 -4.53 -11.87
CA LYS A 64 23.53 -5.01 -12.98
C LYS A 64 24.20 -4.91 -14.35
N ASP A 65 25.16 -4.02 -14.48
CA ASP A 65 25.79 -3.77 -15.78
C ASP A 65 27.04 -4.65 -15.96
N THR A 66 27.80 -4.89 -14.88
CA THR A 66 29.02 -5.70 -14.90
C THR A 66 28.85 -7.12 -14.38
N HIS A 67 27.73 -7.44 -13.69
CA HIS A 67 27.48 -8.69 -12.97
C HIS A 67 28.58 -9.02 -11.92
N GLN A 68 29.32 -8.03 -11.47
CA GLN A 68 30.36 -8.20 -10.47
C GLN A 68 29.84 -7.84 -9.06
N PRO A 69 30.33 -8.52 -8.01
CA PRO A 69 30.01 -8.15 -6.64
C PRO A 69 30.72 -6.86 -6.27
N VAL A 70 29.95 -5.89 -5.78
CA VAL A 70 30.44 -4.60 -5.27
C VAL A 70 30.27 -4.59 -3.75
N LYS A 71 31.27 -4.04 -3.05
CA LYS A 71 31.26 -3.89 -1.59
C LYS A 71 31.37 -2.41 -1.24
N VAL A 72 30.43 -1.94 -0.41
CA VAL A 72 30.42 -0.54 0.06
C VAL A 72 30.44 -0.52 1.57
N ARG A 73 31.50 0.03 2.15
CA ARG A 73 31.58 0.33 3.59
C ARG A 73 30.70 1.54 3.89
N THR A 74 29.88 1.45 4.91
CA THR A 74 28.95 2.52 5.29
C THR A 74 28.72 2.59 6.79
N ARG A 75 28.48 3.79 7.30
CA ARG A 75 28.10 3.99 8.71
C ARG A 75 26.64 3.61 8.98
N MET A 76 25.76 3.72 8.00
CA MET A 76 24.31 3.45 8.14
C MET A 76 23.76 2.82 6.87
N VAL A 77 22.78 1.93 7.05
CA VAL A 77 22.01 1.31 5.97
C VAL A 77 20.54 1.66 6.14
N LEU A 78 19.91 2.20 5.09
CA LEU A 78 18.45 2.38 5.02
C LEU A 78 17.87 1.36 4.05
N GLY A 79 17.17 0.35 4.58
CA GLY A 79 16.45 -0.64 3.78
C GLY A 79 15.14 -0.06 3.26
N ALA A 80 15.09 0.18 1.95
CA ALA A 80 13.91 0.64 1.21
C ALA A 80 13.60 -0.29 0.03
N ASP A 81 13.94 -1.56 0.20
CA ASP A 81 13.97 -2.62 -0.81
C ASP A 81 12.63 -3.36 -0.97
N GLY A 82 11.53 -2.71 -0.52
CA GLY A 82 10.17 -3.14 -0.79
C GLY A 82 9.65 -4.24 0.15
N ALA A 83 8.48 -4.76 -0.18
CA ALA A 83 7.71 -5.65 0.69
C ALA A 83 8.42 -6.98 1.03
N ARG A 84 9.31 -7.45 0.16
CA ARG A 84 10.14 -8.65 0.39
C ARG A 84 11.56 -8.29 0.82
N SER A 85 11.72 -7.24 1.60
CA SER A 85 13.00 -6.69 2.03
C SER A 85 13.99 -7.77 2.49
N GLU A 86 15.09 -7.89 1.76
CA GLU A 86 16.22 -8.73 2.19
C GLU A 86 17.01 -8.06 3.32
N VAL A 87 17.04 -6.72 3.36
CA VAL A 87 17.61 -5.97 4.49
C VAL A 87 16.83 -6.28 5.77
N ALA A 88 15.49 -6.28 5.74
CA ALA A 88 14.67 -6.64 6.89
C ALA A 88 14.94 -8.07 7.36
N ARG A 89 15.00 -9.02 6.42
CA ARG A 89 15.19 -10.45 6.70
C ARG A 89 16.53 -10.76 7.34
N GLN A 90 17.57 -10.02 6.98
CA GLN A 90 18.93 -10.22 7.46
C GLN A 90 19.24 -9.47 8.75
N ALA A 91 18.74 -8.24 8.88
CA ALA A 91 19.22 -7.31 9.91
C ALA A 91 18.19 -6.97 11.00
N ILE A 92 16.90 -7.23 10.79
CA ILE A 92 15.85 -6.81 11.73
C ILE A 92 15.16 -8.02 12.35
N GLU A 93 15.07 -8.02 13.68
CA GLU A 93 14.32 -9.04 14.42
C GLU A 93 12.84 -9.03 14.02
N GLY A 94 12.30 -10.19 13.62
CA GLY A 94 10.94 -10.34 13.10
C GLY A 94 10.77 -9.82 11.67
N GLY A 95 11.83 -9.46 10.96
CA GLY A 95 11.79 -8.93 9.59
C GLY A 95 11.27 -9.92 8.52
N ARG A 96 11.11 -11.19 8.87
CA ARG A 96 10.53 -12.26 8.02
C ARG A 96 9.02 -12.44 8.22
N GLU A 97 8.44 -11.82 9.25
CA GLU A 97 7.09 -12.09 9.74
C GLU A 97 6.06 -11.07 9.23
N VAL A 98 6.15 -10.66 7.97
CA VAL A 98 5.21 -9.70 7.39
C VAL A 98 4.07 -10.45 6.70
N PRO A 99 2.81 -10.25 7.12
CA PRO A 99 1.67 -10.77 6.38
C PRO A 99 1.46 -9.95 5.10
N PHE A 100 1.15 -10.64 4.01
CA PHE A 100 0.94 -10.03 2.69
C PHE A 100 -0.39 -10.42 2.09
N VAL A 101 -0.97 -9.52 1.29
CA VAL A 101 -1.77 -9.88 0.12
C VAL A 101 -0.87 -9.80 -1.12
N TYR A 102 -1.12 -10.69 -2.08
CA TYR A 102 -0.48 -10.62 -3.39
C TYR A 102 -1.42 -9.89 -4.32
N ALA A 103 -0.96 -8.78 -4.86
CA ALA A 103 -1.63 -8.06 -5.92
C ALA A 103 -1.13 -8.53 -7.28
N TYR A 104 -2.05 -8.63 -8.23
CA TYR A 104 -1.76 -8.80 -9.64
C TYR A 104 -2.62 -7.83 -10.42
N HIS A 105 -2.05 -7.14 -11.39
CA HIS A 105 -2.79 -6.26 -12.28
C HIS A 105 -2.24 -6.30 -13.70
N GLU A 106 -3.11 -5.91 -14.61
CA GLU A 106 -2.80 -5.69 -16.00
C GLU A 106 -2.95 -4.22 -16.32
N ILE A 107 -1.93 -3.63 -16.91
CA ILE A 107 -2.00 -2.29 -17.50
C ILE A 107 -2.50 -2.44 -18.91
N LEU A 108 -3.65 -1.87 -19.17
CA LEU A 108 -4.35 -1.94 -20.45
C LEU A 108 -4.24 -0.59 -21.16
N ARG A 109 -4.26 -0.61 -22.49
CA ARG A 109 -4.49 0.61 -23.27
C ARG A 109 -5.94 1.01 -23.16
N THR A 110 -6.21 2.28 -22.91
CA THR A 110 -7.58 2.80 -22.90
C THR A 110 -8.17 2.68 -24.29
N PRO A 111 -9.31 2.00 -24.48
CA PRO A 111 -9.97 1.88 -25.78
C PRO A 111 -10.37 3.26 -26.34
N ALA A 112 -10.22 3.47 -27.65
CA ALA A 112 -10.62 4.71 -28.31
C ALA A 112 -12.12 5.02 -28.12
N THR A 113 -12.96 3.96 -28.06
CA THR A 113 -14.38 4.07 -27.70
C THR A 113 -14.56 3.40 -26.36
N ALA A 114 -14.92 4.18 -25.33
CA ALA A 114 -15.14 3.66 -24.00
C ALA A 114 -16.33 2.68 -23.98
N PRO A 115 -16.15 1.46 -23.42
CA PRO A 115 -17.27 0.54 -23.20
C PRO A 115 -18.30 1.16 -22.24
N ALA A 116 -19.58 0.83 -22.40
CA ALA A 116 -20.68 1.39 -21.59
C ALA A 116 -20.51 1.23 -20.06
N LYS A 117 -19.76 0.23 -19.63
CA LYS A 117 -19.49 -0.05 -18.19
C LYS A 117 -18.20 0.54 -17.67
N TYR A 118 -17.41 1.22 -18.49
CA TYR A 118 -16.16 1.84 -18.11
C TYR A 118 -16.29 3.36 -18.14
N ASP A 119 -15.95 3.99 -17.03
CA ASP A 119 -15.89 5.44 -16.89
C ASP A 119 -14.45 5.88 -16.58
N GLY A 120 -13.84 6.61 -17.51
CA GLY A 120 -12.46 7.10 -17.39
C GLY A 120 -12.24 8.15 -16.30
N SER A 121 -13.30 8.66 -15.68
CA SER A 121 -13.24 9.61 -14.57
C SER A 121 -13.46 8.97 -13.19
N ARG A 122 -13.72 7.63 -13.15
CA ARG A 122 -14.13 6.91 -11.94
C ARG A 122 -13.18 5.76 -11.61
N CYS A 123 -12.75 5.69 -10.35
CA CYS A 123 -12.02 4.54 -9.80
C CYS A 123 -13.01 3.51 -9.28
N ASP A 124 -13.14 2.38 -9.95
CA ASP A 124 -14.03 1.30 -9.55
C ASP A 124 -13.33 0.28 -8.64
N VAL A 125 -13.95 -0.01 -7.49
CA VAL A 125 -13.47 -0.99 -6.50
C VAL A 125 -14.54 -2.05 -6.31
N TYR A 126 -14.17 -3.31 -6.55
CA TYR A 126 -15.06 -4.47 -6.52
C TYR A 126 -14.83 -5.30 -5.26
N TYR A 127 -15.84 -5.37 -4.42
CA TYR A 127 -15.85 -6.17 -3.19
C TYR A 127 -16.60 -7.49 -3.43
N GLN A 128 -16.07 -8.34 -4.31
CA GLN A 128 -16.67 -9.60 -4.74
C GLN A 128 -15.72 -10.76 -4.46
N GLY A 129 -16.18 -11.78 -3.73
CA GLY A 129 -15.35 -12.90 -3.30
C GLY A 129 -14.80 -13.74 -4.46
N GLU A 130 -15.51 -13.79 -5.58
CA GLU A 130 -15.05 -14.44 -6.81
C GLU A 130 -13.86 -13.72 -7.47
N LEU A 131 -13.73 -12.39 -7.27
CA LEU A 131 -12.62 -11.59 -7.78
C LEU A 131 -11.48 -11.47 -6.77
N SER A 132 -11.83 -11.44 -5.47
CA SER A 132 -10.88 -11.39 -4.37
C SER A 132 -11.48 -11.96 -3.08
N PRO A 133 -11.00 -13.11 -2.57
CA PRO A 133 -11.59 -13.75 -1.38
C PRO A 133 -11.45 -12.95 -0.08
N ASP A 134 -10.41 -12.13 0.07
CA ASP A 134 -10.03 -11.48 1.33
C ASP A 134 -9.48 -10.05 1.17
N PHE A 135 -9.57 -9.50 -0.04
CA PHE A 135 -9.20 -8.13 -0.36
C PHE A 135 -10.24 -7.51 -1.31
N TYR A 136 -9.83 -6.84 -2.38
CA TYR A 136 -10.70 -6.28 -3.41
C TYR A 136 -10.07 -6.38 -4.80
N ALA A 137 -10.88 -6.18 -5.83
CA ALA A 137 -10.41 -5.98 -7.20
C ALA A 137 -10.72 -4.54 -7.65
N TRP A 138 -10.03 -4.07 -8.69
CA TRP A 138 -10.14 -2.66 -9.12
C TRP A 138 -10.02 -2.47 -10.62
N ILE A 139 -10.62 -1.38 -11.09
CA ILE A 139 -10.37 -0.76 -12.39
C ILE A 139 -10.09 0.72 -12.13
N PHE A 140 -8.85 1.13 -12.36
CA PHE A 140 -8.39 2.50 -12.13
C PHE A 140 -7.91 3.13 -13.44
N PRO A 141 -8.58 4.19 -13.91
CA PRO A 141 -8.15 4.95 -15.08
C PRO A 141 -6.84 5.70 -14.82
N HIS A 142 -5.98 5.75 -15.83
CA HIS A 142 -4.74 6.53 -15.84
C HIS A 142 -4.58 7.29 -17.17
N GLY A 143 -5.64 7.94 -17.65
CA GLY A 143 -5.63 8.59 -18.96
C GLY A 143 -5.58 7.58 -20.10
N ASP A 144 -4.44 7.49 -20.80
CA ASP A 144 -4.25 6.57 -21.92
C ASP A 144 -4.13 5.09 -21.52
N THR A 145 -4.09 4.81 -20.23
CA THR A 145 -3.99 3.45 -19.71
C THR A 145 -5.00 3.20 -18.57
N ILE A 146 -5.22 1.93 -18.28
CA ILE A 146 -6.12 1.46 -17.24
C ILE A 146 -5.38 0.40 -16.44
N SER A 147 -5.38 0.52 -15.11
CA SER A 147 -4.95 -0.56 -14.21
C SER A 147 -6.16 -1.41 -13.84
N ALA A 148 -6.21 -2.65 -14.28
CA ALA A 148 -7.21 -3.64 -13.86
C ALA A 148 -6.55 -4.72 -13.04
N GLY A 149 -6.95 -4.89 -11.78
CA GLY A 149 -6.25 -5.80 -10.88
C GLY A 149 -7.08 -6.34 -9.73
N ALA A 150 -6.46 -7.23 -8.96
CA ALA A 150 -7.02 -7.80 -7.74
C ALA A 150 -5.90 -8.11 -6.73
N GLY A 151 -6.26 -8.26 -5.46
CA GLY A 151 -5.35 -8.68 -4.40
C GLY A 151 -5.92 -9.85 -3.61
N THR A 152 -5.07 -10.76 -3.10
CA THR A 152 -5.49 -11.82 -2.18
C THR A 152 -4.32 -12.41 -1.40
N ALA A 153 -4.55 -12.84 -0.16
CA ALA A 153 -3.62 -13.66 0.62
C ALA A 153 -3.89 -15.16 0.46
N HIS A 154 -4.98 -15.56 -0.18
CA HIS A 154 -5.34 -16.97 -0.37
C HIS A 154 -4.41 -17.65 -1.37
N LYS A 155 -3.58 -18.57 -0.88
CA LYS A 155 -2.73 -19.42 -1.71
C LYS A 155 -3.61 -20.33 -2.59
N GLY A 156 -3.25 -20.45 -3.87
CA GLY A 156 -3.99 -21.28 -4.83
C GLY A 156 -5.18 -20.58 -5.50
N PHE A 157 -5.56 -19.37 -5.07
CA PHE A 157 -6.56 -18.59 -5.79
C PHE A 157 -6.02 -18.11 -7.14
N SER A 158 -6.79 -18.34 -8.20
CA SER A 158 -6.38 -17.95 -9.58
C SER A 158 -6.62 -16.46 -9.84
N ILE A 159 -5.77 -15.60 -9.27
CA ILE A 159 -5.90 -14.14 -9.38
C ILE A 159 -5.87 -13.65 -10.85
N ARG A 160 -5.13 -14.33 -11.74
CA ARG A 160 -5.10 -13.99 -13.17
C ARG A 160 -6.47 -14.24 -13.83
N ASN A 161 -7.12 -15.35 -13.50
CA ASN A 161 -8.46 -15.65 -14.01
C ASN A 161 -9.49 -14.66 -13.50
N ALA A 162 -9.38 -14.25 -12.22
CA ALA A 162 -10.23 -13.24 -11.60
C ALA A 162 -10.08 -11.88 -12.30
N VAL A 163 -8.86 -11.42 -12.58
CA VAL A 163 -8.62 -10.17 -13.32
C VAL A 163 -9.13 -10.29 -14.77
N GLY A 164 -8.96 -11.45 -15.41
CA GLY A 164 -9.55 -11.70 -16.73
C GLY A 164 -11.09 -11.65 -16.73
N ALA A 165 -11.75 -12.18 -15.69
CA ALA A 165 -13.20 -12.10 -15.50
C ALA A 165 -13.64 -10.65 -15.26
N LEU A 166 -12.94 -9.92 -14.38
CA LEU A 166 -13.17 -8.50 -14.12
C LEU A 166 -13.11 -7.66 -15.40
N ARG A 167 -12.09 -7.85 -16.22
CA ARG A 167 -11.96 -7.14 -17.50
C ARG A 167 -13.14 -7.40 -18.42
N ARG A 168 -13.55 -8.67 -18.56
CA ARG A 168 -14.72 -9.03 -19.39
C ARG A 168 -16.01 -8.41 -18.87
N SER A 169 -16.24 -8.42 -17.56
CA SER A 169 -17.45 -7.85 -16.95
C SER A 169 -17.53 -6.34 -17.15
N ALA A 170 -16.39 -5.64 -17.20
CA ALA A 170 -16.29 -4.20 -17.45
C ALA A 170 -16.26 -3.83 -18.94
N GLY A 171 -16.36 -4.81 -19.86
CA GLY A 171 -16.27 -4.57 -21.31
C GLY A 171 -14.84 -4.35 -21.82
N LEU A 172 -13.82 -4.55 -20.97
CA LEU A 172 -12.41 -4.36 -21.30
C LEU A 172 -11.70 -5.66 -21.74
N GLY A 173 -12.46 -6.72 -22.02
CA GLY A 173 -11.90 -8.02 -22.40
C GLY A 173 -11.03 -7.99 -23.65
N GLY A 174 -11.38 -7.14 -24.65
CA GLY A 174 -10.61 -6.93 -25.88
C GLY A 174 -9.53 -5.86 -25.81
N ALA A 175 -9.38 -5.13 -24.68
CA ALA A 175 -8.37 -4.10 -24.55
C ALA A 175 -6.95 -4.69 -24.61
N GLU A 176 -6.03 -4.01 -25.29
CA GLU A 176 -4.62 -4.39 -25.39
C GLU A 176 -3.96 -4.40 -24.00
N VAL A 177 -3.28 -5.50 -23.67
CA VAL A 177 -2.48 -5.59 -22.44
C VAL A 177 -1.07 -5.11 -22.73
N ILE A 178 -0.71 -3.95 -22.21
CA ILE A 178 0.61 -3.35 -22.35
C ILE A 178 1.60 -4.08 -21.44
N ARG A 179 1.19 -4.32 -20.16
CA ARG A 179 2.09 -4.83 -19.12
C ARG A 179 1.32 -5.65 -18.08
N ARG A 180 1.96 -6.66 -17.52
CA ARG A 180 1.44 -7.47 -16.39
C ARG A 180 2.39 -7.38 -15.23
N GLU A 181 1.88 -7.08 -14.06
CA GLU A 181 2.68 -6.88 -12.86
C GLU A 181 2.05 -7.59 -11.67
N GLY A 182 2.89 -7.97 -10.72
CA GLY A 182 2.44 -8.53 -9.47
C GLY A 182 3.43 -8.21 -8.35
N ALA A 183 2.90 -7.83 -7.19
CA ALA A 183 3.70 -7.51 -6.02
C ALA A 183 3.00 -7.92 -4.73
N PRO A 184 3.74 -8.32 -3.70
CA PRO A 184 3.20 -8.44 -2.36
C PRO A 184 2.92 -7.04 -1.78
N ILE A 185 1.80 -6.90 -1.08
CA ILE A 185 1.41 -5.72 -0.33
C ILE A 185 1.45 -6.08 1.15
N PRO A 186 2.33 -5.48 1.96
CA PRO A 186 2.38 -5.77 3.39
C PRO A 186 1.12 -5.20 4.08
N LEU A 187 0.56 -5.96 5.00
CA LEU A 187 -0.69 -5.61 5.68
C LEU A 187 -0.49 -5.01 7.07
N LYS A 188 0.76 -4.93 7.53
CA LYS A 188 1.04 -4.50 8.91
C LYS A 188 2.46 -3.98 9.04
N PRO A 189 2.67 -2.83 9.72
CA PRO A 189 3.99 -2.36 10.08
C PRO A 189 4.72 -3.35 10.98
N LEU A 190 6.01 -3.56 10.73
CA LEU A 190 6.87 -4.37 11.57
C LEU A 190 6.94 -3.81 13.00
N ARG A 191 7.17 -4.70 13.97
CA ARG A 191 7.35 -4.30 15.38
C ARG A 191 8.64 -3.52 15.59
N ARG A 192 9.70 -3.87 14.86
CA ARG A 192 11.00 -3.20 14.85
C ARG A 192 11.34 -2.76 13.44
N TRP A 193 11.88 -1.56 13.30
CA TRP A 193 12.35 -1.00 12.04
C TRP A 193 13.86 -0.81 12.03
N ASP A 194 14.50 -0.91 13.18
CA ASP A 194 15.94 -0.75 13.35
C ASP A 194 16.55 -1.96 14.08
N ASN A 195 17.84 -2.19 13.86
CA ASN A 195 18.62 -3.23 14.55
C ASN A 195 19.26 -2.73 15.86
N GLY A 196 18.97 -1.49 16.28
CA GLY A 196 19.59 -0.87 17.46
C GLY A 196 21.04 -0.42 17.27
N ARG A 197 21.57 -0.49 16.03
CA ARG A 197 22.96 -0.15 15.71
C ARG A 197 23.07 0.80 14.53
N ASP A 198 22.83 0.32 13.31
CA ASP A 198 23.16 1.01 12.06
C ASP A 198 22.27 0.68 10.87
N VAL A 199 21.23 -0.13 11.06
CA VAL A 199 20.26 -0.46 10.00
C VAL A 199 18.89 0.04 10.39
N LEU A 200 18.22 0.73 9.45
CA LEU A 200 16.85 1.22 9.58
C LEU A 200 16.05 0.85 8.33
N LEU A 201 14.78 0.52 8.49
CA LEU A 201 13.85 0.26 7.38
C LEU A 201 12.92 1.45 7.13
N CYS A 202 12.47 1.59 5.86
CA CYS A 202 11.38 2.50 5.51
C CYS A 202 10.51 1.96 4.36
N GLY A 203 9.35 2.61 4.15
CA GLY A 203 8.41 2.19 3.12
C GLY A 203 7.87 0.77 3.34
N ASP A 204 7.63 0.06 2.25
CA ASP A 204 7.10 -1.30 2.28
C ASP A 204 8.02 -2.29 3.02
N ALA A 205 9.35 -2.02 3.05
CA ALA A 205 10.29 -2.81 3.83
C ALA A 205 9.98 -2.75 5.34
N ALA A 206 9.43 -1.63 5.82
CA ALA A 206 8.94 -1.47 7.19
C ALA A 206 7.46 -1.87 7.36
N GLY A 207 6.78 -2.28 6.30
CA GLY A 207 5.38 -2.70 6.29
C GLY A 207 4.38 -1.54 6.32
N VAL A 208 4.73 -0.34 5.83
CA VAL A 208 3.90 0.86 5.96
C VAL A 208 2.96 1.08 4.76
N VAL A 209 2.17 0.07 4.45
CA VAL A 209 1.05 0.16 3.50
C VAL A 209 -0.27 0.11 4.26
N ALA A 210 -1.23 0.95 3.91
CA ALA A 210 -2.53 0.99 4.56
C ALA A 210 -3.31 -0.32 4.30
N PRO A 211 -3.71 -1.08 5.33
CA PRO A 211 -4.17 -2.47 5.17
C PRO A 211 -5.39 -2.63 4.26
N ALA A 212 -6.42 -1.81 4.46
CA ALA A 212 -7.69 -1.97 3.74
C ALA A 212 -7.68 -1.40 2.31
N SER A 213 -6.81 -0.40 2.04
CA SER A 213 -6.76 0.31 0.76
C SER A 213 -5.56 -0.06 -0.11
N GLY A 214 -4.53 -0.70 0.45
CA GLY A 214 -3.29 -0.97 -0.28
C GLY A 214 -2.49 0.30 -0.62
N GLU A 215 -2.85 1.46 -0.04
CA GLU A 215 -2.14 2.71 -0.28
C GLU A 215 -0.76 2.69 0.38
N GLY A 216 0.29 2.77 -0.44
CA GLY A 216 1.68 2.74 0.02
C GLY A 216 2.46 4.02 -0.26
N ILE A 217 2.20 4.73 -1.37
CA ILE A 217 3.03 5.84 -1.86
C ILE A 217 3.16 6.96 -0.82
N TYR A 218 2.06 7.49 -0.34
CA TYR A 218 2.07 8.54 0.69
C TYR A 218 2.83 8.10 1.96
N TYR A 219 2.52 6.91 2.45
CA TYR A 219 3.11 6.39 3.69
C TYR A 219 4.61 6.08 3.52
N ALA A 220 5.04 5.58 2.36
CA ALA A 220 6.45 5.37 2.05
C ALA A 220 7.22 6.70 2.03
N MET A 221 6.68 7.75 1.42
CA MET A 221 7.29 9.08 1.39
C MET A 221 7.35 9.72 2.80
N ALA A 222 6.26 9.63 3.58
CA ALA A 222 6.23 10.12 4.95
C ALA A 222 7.23 9.37 5.85
N CYS A 223 7.26 8.03 5.74
CA CYS A 223 8.19 7.16 6.43
C CYS A 223 9.65 7.48 6.04
N GLY A 224 9.95 7.63 4.74
CA GLY A 224 11.28 8.00 4.26
C GLY A 224 11.80 9.29 4.88
N ARG A 225 10.95 10.32 4.97
CA ARG A 225 11.30 11.59 5.63
C ARG A 225 11.59 11.42 7.12
N MET A 226 10.77 10.63 7.85
CA MET A 226 10.97 10.36 9.28
C MET A 226 12.25 9.55 9.49
N SER A 227 12.51 8.57 8.62
CA SER A 227 13.74 7.76 8.65
C SER A 227 14.99 8.58 8.39
N ALA A 228 14.97 9.48 7.42
CA ALA A 228 16.08 10.38 7.14
C ALA A 228 16.44 11.26 8.35
N ARG A 229 15.42 11.81 9.04
CA ARG A 229 15.65 12.59 10.28
C ARG A 229 16.24 11.75 11.42
N ALA A 230 15.80 10.51 11.55
CA ALA A 230 16.31 9.59 12.56
C ALA A 230 17.77 9.20 12.30
N LEU A 231 18.10 8.92 11.02
CA LEU A 231 19.48 8.65 10.56
C LEU A 231 20.40 9.86 10.76
N ASP A 232 19.99 11.05 10.34
CA ASP A 232 20.75 12.28 10.53
C ASP A 232 21.07 12.52 12.02
N ARG A 233 20.07 12.36 12.90
CA ARG A 233 20.28 12.47 14.34
C ARG A 233 21.25 11.42 14.86
N CYS A 234 21.12 10.17 14.44
CA CYS A 234 22.04 9.10 14.80
C CYS A 234 23.47 9.40 14.37
N LEU A 235 23.67 9.83 13.13
CA LEU A 235 24.99 10.18 12.58
C LEU A 235 25.65 11.35 13.29
N ARG A 236 24.87 12.36 13.71
CA ARG A 236 25.40 13.55 14.43
C ARG A 236 25.73 13.28 15.88
N THR A 237 24.96 12.40 16.53
CA THR A 237 25.09 12.18 18.00
C THR A 237 25.84 10.90 18.35
N GLY A 238 26.10 10.01 17.39
CA GLY A 238 26.62 8.66 17.64
C GLY A 238 25.65 7.73 18.39
N ASN A 239 24.40 8.18 18.65
CA ASN A 239 23.44 7.44 19.46
C ASN A 239 22.46 6.65 18.58
N ALA A 240 22.65 5.33 18.49
CA ALA A 240 21.82 4.42 17.72
C ALA A 240 20.34 4.38 18.19
N HIS A 241 20.05 4.74 19.43
CA HIS A 241 18.65 4.84 19.91
C HIS A 241 17.82 5.89 19.16
N ALA A 242 18.48 6.85 18.48
CA ALA A 242 17.81 7.83 17.64
C ALA A 242 17.03 7.16 16.48
N LEU A 243 17.45 5.99 15.99
CA LEU A 243 16.79 5.25 14.90
C LEU A 243 15.35 4.88 15.25
N ARG A 244 15.07 4.57 16.50
CA ARG A 244 13.71 4.23 17.00
C ARG A 244 12.70 5.36 16.82
N ALA A 245 13.18 6.60 16.64
CA ALA A 245 12.31 7.76 16.43
C ALA A 245 11.48 7.64 15.14
N ALA A 246 12.02 7.05 14.07
CA ALA A 246 11.32 6.88 12.81
C ALA A 246 9.99 6.12 13.00
N ARG A 247 10.04 4.94 13.61
CA ARG A 247 8.82 4.15 13.88
C ARG A 247 7.90 4.84 14.87
N ARG A 248 8.43 5.41 15.95
CA ARG A 248 7.63 6.08 16.97
C ARG A 248 6.86 7.27 16.40
N GLU A 249 7.50 8.11 15.58
CA GLU A 249 6.89 9.25 14.91
C GLU A 249 5.79 8.79 13.94
N PHE A 250 6.09 7.80 13.11
CA PHE A 250 5.12 7.23 12.17
C PHE A 250 3.90 6.64 12.90
N MET A 251 4.10 5.81 13.91
CA MET A 251 3.00 5.19 14.66
C MET A 251 2.20 6.19 15.48
N SER A 252 2.82 7.26 15.94
CA SER A 252 2.11 8.38 16.59
C SER A 252 1.19 9.11 15.61
N ALA A 253 1.65 9.33 14.37
CA ALA A 253 0.89 10.03 13.34
C ALA A 253 -0.20 9.16 12.71
N HIS A 254 0.10 7.90 12.39
CA HIS A 254 -0.71 7.04 11.54
C HIS A 254 -1.16 5.71 12.17
N GLY A 255 -0.61 5.33 13.32
CA GLY A 255 -0.86 4.01 13.92
C GLY A 255 -2.32 3.72 14.19
N ARG A 256 -3.11 4.74 14.59
CA ARG A 256 -4.57 4.59 14.80
C ARG A 256 -5.32 4.31 13.49
N VAL A 257 -4.95 5.00 12.41
CA VAL A 257 -5.53 4.75 11.07
C VAL A 257 -5.23 3.33 10.64
N PHE A 258 -3.98 2.88 10.77
CA PHE A 258 -3.57 1.52 10.43
C PHE A 258 -4.32 0.47 11.24
N TRP A 259 -4.53 0.72 12.55
CA TRP A 259 -5.28 -0.18 13.39
C TRP A 259 -6.75 -0.30 12.97
N VAL A 260 -7.42 0.83 12.71
CA VAL A 260 -8.82 0.85 12.25
C VAL A 260 -8.95 0.16 10.89
N LEU A 261 -8.09 0.51 9.92
CA LEU A 261 -8.13 -0.10 8.60
C LEU A 261 -7.85 -1.61 8.64
N GLY A 262 -6.92 -2.06 9.49
CA GLY A 262 -6.67 -3.48 9.69
C GLY A 262 -7.85 -4.23 10.32
N LEU A 263 -8.59 -3.57 11.22
CA LEU A 263 -9.82 -4.13 11.79
C LEU A 263 -10.93 -4.21 10.74
N LEU A 264 -11.13 -3.13 9.97
CA LEU A 264 -12.13 -3.08 8.89
C LEU A 264 -11.88 -4.17 7.84
N GLN A 265 -10.63 -4.34 7.39
CA GLN A 265 -10.27 -5.39 6.45
C GLN A 265 -10.61 -6.78 7.00
N ARG A 266 -10.19 -7.08 8.23
CA ARG A 266 -10.45 -8.38 8.86
C ARG A 266 -11.92 -8.67 9.05
N PHE A 267 -12.74 -7.64 9.24
CA PHE A 267 -14.16 -7.80 9.49
C PHE A 267 -14.98 -7.82 8.20
N TRP A 268 -14.81 -6.79 7.35
CA TRP A 268 -15.70 -6.60 6.20
C TRP A 268 -15.34 -7.45 4.98
N TYR A 269 -14.05 -7.85 4.81
CA TYR A 269 -13.61 -8.53 3.60
C TYR A 269 -13.68 -10.06 3.68
N THR A 270 -14.20 -10.63 4.75
CA THR A 270 -14.16 -12.08 5.01
C THR A 270 -15.16 -12.92 4.22
N ASN A 271 -16.33 -12.37 3.87
CA ASN A 271 -17.36 -13.06 3.10
C ASN A 271 -18.30 -12.08 2.39
N ASP A 272 -19.03 -12.55 1.38
CA ASP A 272 -19.85 -11.70 0.53
C ASP A 272 -21.03 -11.07 1.28
N LYS A 273 -21.60 -11.73 2.29
CA LYS A 273 -22.66 -11.14 3.12
C LYS A 273 -22.18 -9.88 3.85
N ARG A 274 -20.93 -9.88 4.35
CA ARG A 274 -20.33 -8.71 4.99
C ARG A 274 -19.94 -7.65 3.98
N ARG A 275 -19.36 -8.04 2.84
CA ARG A 275 -19.03 -7.10 1.74
C ARG A 275 -20.27 -6.38 1.22
N GLU A 276 -21.40 -7.10 1.05
CA GLU A 276 -22.66 -6.50 0.65
C GLU A 276 -23.11 -5.42 1.64
N ARG A 277 -23.03 -5.71 2.94
CA ARG A 277 -23.37 -4.74 3.99
C ARG A 277 -22.41 -3.55 4.01
N PHE A 278 -21.12 -3.80 3.83
CA PHE A 278 -20.09 -2.75 3.74
C PHE A 278 -20.38 -1.78 2.60
N VAL A 279 -20.60 -2.29 1.39
CA VAL A 279 -20.93 -1.44 0.23
C VAL A 279 -22.25 -0.71 0.42
N LYS A 280 -23.29 -1.38 1.00
CA LYS A 280 -24.55 -0.72 1.34
C LYS A 280 -24.36 0.43 2.33
N MET A 281 -23.53 0.25 3.36
CA MET A 281 -23.20 1.29 4.35
C MET A 281 -22.53 2.52 3.71
N CYS A 282 -21.74 2.32 2.67
CA CYS A 282 -21.09 3.40 1.93
C CYS A 282 -22.06 4.32 1.15
N ARG A 283 -23.37 4.03 1.15
CA ARG A 283 -24.41 4.95 0.67
C ARG A 283 -24.72 6.08 1.66
N ASP A 284 -24.36 5.91 2.92
CA ASP A 284 -24.62 6.92 3.94
C ASP A 284 -23.70 8.13 3.74
N PRO A 285 -24.25 9.36 3.59
CA PRO A 285 -23.44 10.56 3.35
C PRO A 285 -22.42 10.86 4.45
N ASP A 286 -22.70 10.50 5.72
CA ASP A 286 -21.73 10.68 6.80
C ASP A 286 -20.57 9.70 6.67
N VAL A 287 -20.85 8.44 6.27
CA VAL A 287 -19.80 7.45 6.00
C VAL A 287 -18.91 7.93 4.86
N GLN A 288 -19.51 8.43 3.77
CA GLN A 288 -18.77 9.00 2.64
C GLN A 288 -17.88 10.14 3.07
N ARG A 289 -18.44 11.15 3.75
CA ARG A 289 -17.71 12.33 4.21
C ARG A 289 -16.56 11.95 5.16
N LEU A 290 -16.84 11.15 6.20
CA LEU A 290 -15.79 10.76 7.16
C LEU A 290 -14.71 9.89 6.53
N THR A 291 -15.08 9.06 5.55
CA THR A 291 -14.11 8.26 4.79
C THR A 291 -13.19 9.18 4.00
N TRP A 292 -13.74 10.13 3.24
CA TRP A 292 -12.94 11.06 2.44
C TRP A 292 -12.11 12.01 3.29
N GLU A 293 -12.66 12.60 4.35
CA GLU A 293 -11.89 13.43 5.29
C GLU A 293 -10.72 12.65 5.91
N SER A 294 -10.98 11.41 6.34
CA SER A 294 -9.93 10.56 6.90
C SER A 294 -8.87 10.18 5.86
N TYR A 295 -9.30 9.87 4.63
CA TYR A 295 -8.42 9.53 3.53
C TYR A 295 -7.56 10.71 3.09
N MET A 296 -8.16 11.88 2.88
CA MET A 296 -7.43 13.10 2.45
C MET A 296 -6.45 13.61 3.51
N HIS A 297 -6.85 13.60 4.78
CA HIS A 297 -6.00 14.08 5.87
C HIS A 297 -5.09 13.01 6.49
N LYS A 298 -5.24 11.74 6.10
CA LYS A 298 -4.48 10.60 6.65
C LYS A 298 -4.57 10.50 8.18
N ARG A 299 -5.72 10.92 8.73
CA ARG A 299 -6.02 10.96 10.16
C ARG A 299 -7.49 10.59 10.39
N LEU A 300 -7.78 9.94 11.52
CA LEU A 300 -9.16 9.75 11.93
C LEU A 300 -9.81 11.08 12.30
N VAL A 301 -10.96 11.36 11.73
CA VAL A 301 -11.73 12.57 12.02
C VAL A 301 -12.29 12.50 13.44
N ARG A 302 -11.93 13.46 14.29
CA ARG A 302 -12.36 13.51 15.69
C ARG A 302 -13.51 14.48 15.96
N ARG A 303 -13.79 15.40 15.02
CA ARG A 303 -14.65 16.58 15.25
C ARG A 303 -16.15 16.31 15.27
N GLN A 304 -16.61 15.07 15.03
CA GLN A 304 -18.04 14.76 14.98
C GLN A 304 -18.38 13.49 15.77
N PRO A 305 -18.33 13.52 17.13
CA PRO A 305 -18.57 12.34 17.93
C PRO A 305 -19.97 11.74 17.69
N MET A 306 -20.98 12.55 17.40
CA MET A 306 -22.34 12.07 17.10
C MET A 306 -22.42 11.31 15.78
N ALA A 307 -21.66 11.69 14.75
CA ALA A 307 -21.60 10.94 13.49
C ALA A 307 -20.92 9.58 13.71
N HIS A 308 -19.83 9.53 14.47
CA HIS A 308 -19.20 8.26 14.84
C HIS A 308 -20.10 7.37 15.68
N VAL A 309 -20.81 7.95 16.64
CA VAL A 309 -21.80 7.21 17.46
C VAL A 309 -22.93 6.70 16.58
N ARG A 310 -23.49 7.52 15.68
CA ARG A 310 -24.56 7.12 14.76
C ARG A 310 -24.10 6.01 13.81
N ILE A 311 -22.91 6.11 13.24
CA ILE A 311 -22.32 5.06 12.39
C ILE A 311 -22.10 3.79 13.21
N PHE A 312 -21.54 3.88 14.42
CA PHE A 312 -21.35 2.74 15.31
C PHE A 312 -22.68 2.01 15.61
N PHE A 313 -23.75 2.72 15.94
CA PHE A 313 -25.06 2.12 16.16
C PHE A 313 -25.69 1.58 14.88
N LYS A 314 -25.52 2.22 13.73
CA LYS A 314 -25.93 1.68 12.43
C LYS A 314 -25.14 0.40 12.10
N ASP A 315 -23.84 0.40 12.31
CA ASP A 315 -22.99 -0.77 12.14
C ASP A 315 -23.39 -1.91 13.07
N LEU A 316 -23.67 -1.61 14.34
CA LEU A 316 -24.13 -2.57 15.32
C LEU A 316 -25.51 -3.13 14.94
N ALA A 317 -26.44 -2.29 14.48
CA ALA A 317 -27.75 -2.72 13.99
C ALA A 317 -27.63 -3.61 12.75
N HIS A 318 -26.74 -3.27 11.81
CA HIS A 318 -26.43 -4.12 10.65
C HIS A 318 -25.74 -5.42 11.05
N LEU A 319 -24.86 -5.39 12.06
CA LEU A 319 -24.21 -6.58 12.62
C LEU A 319 -25.23 -7.55 13.25
N LEU A 320 -26.16 -7.00 14.01
CA LEU A 320 -27.19 -7.78 14.70
C LEU A 320 -28.36 -8.19 13.78
N GLY A 321 -28.35 -7.76 12.50
CA GLY A 321 -29.44 -8.05 11.55
C GLY A 321 -30.73 -7.27 11.82
N LEU A 322 -30.65 -6.21 12.65
CA LEU A 322 -31.79 -5.40 13.07
C LEU A 322 -32.10 -4.22 12.13
N ALA A 323 -31.20 -3.95 11.14
CA ALA A 323 -31.42 -2.89 10.16
C ALA A 323 -32.35 -3.40 9.03
N PRO A 324 -33.35 -2.65 8.60
CA PRO A 324 -34.20 -3.03 7.48
C PRO A 324 -33.38 -3.20 6.20
N THR A 325 -33.72 -4.21 5.43
CA THR A 325 -33.11 -4.60 4.14
C THR A 325 -33.26 -3.53 3.08
#